data_946f5a1be00b80851d77b2ebec84ed16
#
_entry.id   946f5a1be00b80851d77b2ebec84ed16
#
_cell.length_a   1.000
_cell.length_b   1.000
_cell.length_c   1.000
_cell.angle_alpha   90.00
_cell.angle_beta   90.00
_cell.angle_gamma   90.00
#
_symmetry.space_group_name_H-M   'P 1'
#
loop_
_entity.id
_entity.type
_entity.pdbx_description
1 polymer ?
#
loop_
_entity_poly.entity_id
_entity_poly.type
_entity_poly.pdbx_seq_one_letter_code
_entity_poly.pdbx_strand_id
1 'polypeptide(L)'
;AAEKGIKIPRLCATDSLKSFGSCRVCLVEIEGRRGFPASCTTNVEEGMQVITQSSEIGKLRRNVMELYISDHPLDCLTCPTNGDCQLQDTAGEVGLRSVRYGFEGDNHLVAEKDESNPYFTFDPSKCIVCSRCVRACEETQGTFALTIDGRGFESKVSAGQSEDFMDSDCVSCGACVAACPTATLTEKSIIEAGKPEHSVITTCAYCGVGCSFKAEMKGNEVVR
;
A
#
# COMPACT_ATOMS: atom_id res chain seq x y z
N ALA A 1 -3.47 -8.28 18.39
CA ALA A 1 -4.80 -8.46 17.81
C ALA A 1 -4.78 -9.61 16.79
N ALA A 2 -3.95 -9.56 15.77
CA ALA A 2 -3.87 -10.58 14.71
C ALA A 2 -3.64 -12.00 15.25
N GLU A 3 -2.72 -12.18 16.20
CA GLU A 3 -2.44 -13.47 16.86
C GLU A 3 -3.65 -14.06 17.59
N LYS A 4 -4.61 -13.22 17.95
CA LYS A 4 -5.89 -13.60 18.57
C LYS A 4 -7.04 -13.68 17.57
N GLY A 5 -6.75 -13.64 16.27
CA GLY A 5 -7.76 -13.68 15.22
C GLY A 5 -8.59 -12.39 15.06
N ILE A 6 -8.18 -11.30 15.73
CA ILE A 6 -8.87 -10.00 15.65
C ILE A 6 -8.28 -9.20 14.49
N LYS A 7 -9.06 -9.02 13.44
CA LYS A 7 -8.67 -8.26 12.25
C LYS A 7 -8.97 -6.77 12.45
N ILE A 8 -7.95 -5.93 12.29
CA ILE A 8 -8.06 -4.47 12.25
C ILE A 8 -7.58 -4.03 10.87
N PRO A 9 -8.42 -3.39 10.04
CA PRO A 9 -8.02 -2.97 8.69
C PRO A 9 -6.92 -1.92 8.75
N ARG A 10 -5.98 -1.98 7.80
CA ARG A 10 -4.83 -1.07 7.71
C ARG A 10 -4.36 -0.92 6.27
N LEU A 11 -3.87 0.25 5.89
CA LEU A 11 -3.27 0.51 4.58
C LEU A 11 -1.82 0.95 4.68
N CYS A 12 -1.48 1.94 5.52
CA CYS A 12 -0.10 2.44 5.63
C CYS A 12 0.82 1.56 6.48
N ALA A 13 0.30 0.71 7.35
CA ALA A 13 1.08 -0.18 8.19
C ALA A 13 1.23 -1.57 7.55
N THR A 14 2.41 -2.15 7.66
CA THR A 14 2.74 -3.54 7.31
C THR A 14 3.48 -4.19 8.48
N ASP A 15 3.70 -5.50 8.42
CA ASP A 15 4.46 -6.21 9.44
C ASP A 15 5.98 -6.06 9.24
N SER A 16 6.41 -5.60 8.06
CA SER A 16 7.82 -5.44 7.67
C SER A 16 8.37 -4.02 7.78
N LEU A 17 7.51 -3.01 7.97
CA LEU A 17 7.90 -1.61 8.05
C LEU A 17 7.44 -0.99 9.36
N LYS A 18 8.17 -0.03 9.90
CA LYS A 18 7.78 0.74 11.09
C LYS A 18 6.41 1.37 10.88
N SER A 19 5.58 1.32 11.90
CA SER A 19 4.24 1.91 11.84
C SER A 19 4.30 3.42 11.75
N PHE A 20 3.48 4.01 10.88
CA PHE A 20 3.49 5.43 10.55
C PHE A 20 2.19 6.16 10.94
N GLY A 21 1.05 5.48 10.94
CA GLY A 21 -0.24 6.02 11.41
C GLY A 21 -0.90 7.03 10.46
N SER A 22 -0.47 7.14 9.19
CA SER A 22 -0.98 8.14 8.25
C SER A 22 -2.38 7.84 7.72
N CYS A 23 -2.69 6.59 7.36
CA CYS A 23 -3.93 6.25 6.66
C CYS A 23 -5.21 6.35 7.52
N ARG A 24 -5.10 6.30 8.83
CA ARG A 24 -6.21 6.38 9.78
C ARG A 24 -7.32 5.32 9.59
N VAL A 25 -7.05 4.22 8.90
CA VAL A 25 -8.03 3.13 8.72
C VAL A 25 -8.07 2.21 9.95
N CYS A 26 -6.95 2.07 10.67
CA CYS A 26 -6.83 1.20 11.84
C CYS A 26 -7.32 1.83 13.16
N LEU A 27 -8.28 2.73 13.10
CA LEU A 27 -8.86 3.39 14.29
C LEU A 27 -9.47 2.36 15.23
N VAL A 28 -9.28 2.58 16.53
CA VAL A 28 -9.88 1.80 17.62
C VAL A 28 -10.40 2.75 18.70
N GLU A 29 -11.25 2.26 19.57
CA GLU A 29 -11.66 2.96 20.79
C GLU A 29 -10.93 2.33 21.96
N ILE A 30 -10.46 3.15 22.88
CA ILE A 30 -9.80 2.70 24.13
C ILE A 30 -10.55 3.29 25.30
N GLU A 31 -11.00 2.41 26.21
CA GLU A 31 -11.74 2.85 27.40
C GLU A 31 -10.93 3.86 28.20
N GLY A 32 -11.59 4.94 28.58
CA GLY A 32 -10.96 6.05 29.33
C GLY A 32 -10.12 7.01 28.48
N ARG A 33 -9.93 6.77 27.18
CA ARG A 33 -9.23 7.69 26.26
C ARG A 33 -10.22 8.42 25.35
N ARG A 34 -9.97 9.71 25.13
CA ARG A 34 -10.78 10.51 24.21
C ARG A 34 -10.40 10.23 22.75
N GLY A 35 -11.39 10.05 21.91
CA GLY A 35 -11.24 9.91 20.46
C GLY A 35 -10.87 8.50 20.00
N PHE A 36 -10.44 8.36 18.76
CA PHE A 36 -10.15 7.08 18.12
C PHE A 36 -8.68 7.04 17.66
N PRO A 37 -7.78 6.53 18.51
CA PRO A 37 -6.37 6.42 18.14
C PRO A 37 -6.16 5.38 17.04
N ALA A 38 -5.06 5.55 16.28
CA ALA A 38 -4.61 4.56 15.30
C ALA A 38 -3.92 3.41 16.04
N SER A 39 -4.46 2.19 15.96
CA SER A 39 -3.91 1.02 16.66
C SER A 39 -2.49 0.68 16.27
N CYS A 40 -2.07 0.96 15.03
CA CYS A 40 -0.71 0.65 14.54
C CYS A 40 0.39 1.49 15.23
N THR A 41 0.07 2.64 15.83
CA THR A 41 1.01 3.53 16.52
C THR A 41 0.69 3.72 18.01
N THR A 42 -0.25 2.97 18.54
CA THR A 42 -0.62 3.04 19.96
C THR A 42 0.03 1.88 20.72
N ASN A 43 0.85 2.20 21.69
CA ASN A 43 1.45 1.20 22.56
C ASN A 43 0.40 0.51 23.43
N VAL A 44 0.58 -0.77 23.67
CA VAL A 44 -0.28 -1.57 24.56
C VAL A 44 0.16 -1.32 26.00
N GLU A 45 -0.81 -1.16 26.89
CA GLU A 45 -0.60 -0.99 28.33
C GLU A 45 -1.38 -2.10 29.09
N GLU A 46 -0.89 -2.45 30.28
CA GLU A 46 -1.57 -3.46 31.11
C GLU A 46 -2.97 -2.98 31.51
N GLY A 47 -3.93 -3.85 31.41
CA GLY A 47 -5.34 -3.53 31.73
C GLY A 47 -6.07 -2.70 30.66
N MET A 48 -5.40 -2.32 29.55
CA MET A 48 -6.03 -1.58 28.47
C MET A 48 -7.19 -2.36 27.84
N GLN A 49 -8.36 -1.76 27.81
CA GLN A 49 -9.53 -2.29 27.12
C GLN A 49 -9.69 -1.62 25.76
N VAL A 50 -9.61 -2.42 24.70
CA VAL A 50 -9.63 -1.94 23.31
C VAL A 50 -10.85 -2.48 22.59
N ILE A 51 -11.71 -1.58 22.14
CA ILE A 51 -12.86 -1.89 21.30
C ILE A 51 -12.39 -1.73 19.84
N THR A 52 -12.37 -2.84 19.12
CA THR A 52 -11.89 -2.87 17.74
C THR A 52 -13.01 -2.74 16.71
N GLN A 53 -14.26 -2.94 17.14
CA GLN A 53 -15.44 -2.85 16.29
C GLN A 53 -16.60 -2.23 17.08
N SER A 54 -17.16 -1.14 16.55
CA SER A 54 -18.40 -0.50 16.98
C SER A 54 -19.05 0.17 15.76
N SER A 55 -20.31 0.58 15.91
CA SER A 55 -21.01 1.32 14.83
C SER A 55 -20.29 2.61 14.48
N GLU A 56 -19.70 3.28 15.46
CA GLU A 56 -18.98 4.53 15.28
C GLU A 56 -17.62 4.32 14.60
N ILE A 57 -16.83 3.34 15.05
CA ILE A 57 -15.58 2.93 14.41
C ILE A 57 -15.86 2.54 12.95
N GLY A 58 -16.90 1.74 12.70
CA GLY A 58 -17.27 1.32 11.36
C GLY A 58 -17.63 2.50 10.45
N LYS A 59 -18.36 3.50 10.97
CA LYS A 59 -18.68 4.73 10.26
C LYS A 59 -17.43 5.55 9.93
N LEU A 60 -16.53 5.73 10.90
CA LEU A 60 -15.28 6.47 10.72
C LEU A 60 -14.37 5.82 9.69
N ARG A 61 -14.14 4.51 9.78
CA ARG A 61 -13.33 3.76 8.82
C ARG A 61 -13.90 3.84 7.40
N ARG A 62 -15.23 3.74 7.27
CA ARG A 62 -15.90 3.87 5.97
C ARG A 62 -15.73 5.28 5.39
N ASN A 63 -15.87 6.33 6.20
CA ASN A 63 -15.66 7.70 5.77
C ASN A 63 -14.21 7.95 5.34
N VAL A 64 -13.22 7.41 6.06
CA VAL A 64 -11.81 7.51 5.68
C VAL A 64 -11.57 6.80 4.33
N MET A 65 -12.09 5.59 4.17
CA MET A 65 -11.97 4.87 2.90
C MET A 65 -12.68 5.57 1.75
N GLU A 66 -13.83 6.19 2.01
CA GLU A 66 -14.55 6.99 1.03
C GLU A 66 -13.71 8.17 0.52
N LEU A 67 -12.94 8.85 1.40
CA LEU A 67 -12.00 9.90 1.00
C LEU A 67 -10.88 9.37 0.10
N TYR A 68 -10.33 8.20 0.40
CA TYR A 68 -9.33 7.56 -0.48
C TYR A 68 -9.89 7.22 -1.85
N ILE A 69 -11.09 6.63 -1.89
CA ILE A 69 -11.72 6.22 -3.15
C ILE A 69 -12.21 7.42 -3.96
N SER A 70 -12.57 8.53 -3.31
CA SER A 70 -13.02 9.74 -4.02
C SER A 70 -11.91 10.42 -4.83
N ASP A 71 -10.66 10.13 -4.55
CA ASP A 71 -9.47 10.67 -5.21
C ASP A 71 -8.60 9.53 -5.79
N HIS A 72 -9.23 8.52 -6.33
CA HIS A 72 -8.58 7.37 -6.95
C HIS A 72 -9.33 6.96 -8.21
N PRO A 73 -8.64 6.65 -9.32
CA PRO A 73 -9.30 6.18 -10.54
C PRO A 73 -10.18 4.97 -10.29
N LEU A 74 -11.43 5.03 -10.79
CA LEU A 74 -12.43 3.96 -10.62
C LEU A 74 -12.40 2.96 -11.78
N ASP A 75 -11.23 2.69 -12.32
CA ASP A 75 -10.96 1.82 -13.46
C ASP A 75 -10.55 0.39 -13.06
N CYS A 76 -11.00 -0.08 -11.90
CA CYS A 76 -10.61 -1.38 -11.34
C CYS A 76 -10.70 -2.53 -12.34
N LEU A 77 -11.67 -2.53 -13.25
CA LEU A 77 -11.85 -3.62 -14.23
C LEU A 77 -10.70 -3.73 -15.23
N THR A 78 -9.99 -2.63 -15.52
CA THR A 78 -8.85 -2.58 -16.44
C THR A 78 -7.51 -2.45 -15.70
N CYS A 79 -7.55 -2.29 -14.38
CA CYS A 79 -6.37 -2.14 -13.54
C CYS A 79 -5.58 -3.46 -13.44
N PRO A 80 -4.24 -3.45 -13.62
CA PRO A 80 -3.42 -4.66 -13.55
C PRO A 80 -3.46 -5.38 -12.20
N THR A 81 -3.74 -4.66 -11.11
CA THR A 81 -3.84 -5.24 -9.77
C THR A 81 -5.28 -5.52 -9.33
N ASN A 82 -6.25 -5.54 -10.25
CA ASN A 82 -7.65 -5.85 -9.91
C ASN A 82 -7.76 -7.22 -9.20
N GLY A 83 -8.29 -7.24 -7.96
CA GLY A 83 -8.36 -8.43 -7.08
C GLY A 83 -7.02 -8.87 -6.46
N ASP A 84 -5.96 -8.05 -6.56
CA ASP A 84 -4.71 -8.10 -5.79
C ASP A 84 -4.35 -6.68 -5.33
N CYS A 85 -5.34 -5.96 -4.81
CA CYS A 85 -5.24 -4.55 -4.42
C CYS A 85 -5.76 -4.36 -2.99
N GLN A 86 -4.87 -3.99 -2.07
CA GLN A 86 -5.24 -3.81 -0.66
C GLN A 86 -6.21 -2.64 -0.43
N LEU A 87 -6.21 -1.62 -1.30
CA LEU A 87 -7.19 -0.54 -1.24
C LEU A 87 -8.60 -1.09 -1.55
N GLN A 88 -8.73 -1.92 -2.59
CA GLN A 88 -9.98 -2.57 -2.98
C GLN A 88 -10.49 -3.51 -1.86
N ASP A 89 -9.61 -4.34 -1.30
CA ASP A 89 -9.94 -5.26 -0.21
C ASP A 89 -10.41 -4.49 1.03
N THR A 90 -9.68 -3.44 1.41
CA THR A 90 -10.01 -2.62 2.58
C THR A 90 -11.34 -1.89 2.40
N ALA A 91 -11.64 -1.39 1.20
CA ALA A 91 -12.95 -0.79 0.88
C ALA A 91 -14.09 -1.83 1.06
N GLY A 92 -13.84 -3.07 0.62
CA GLY A 92 -14.75 -4.19 0.84
C GLY A 92 -14.96 -4.51 2.33
N GLU A 93 -13.89 -4.57 3.11
CA GLU A 93 -13.90 -4.86 4.56
C GLU A 93 -14.70 -3.84 5.38
N VAL A 94 -14.54 -2.55 5.08
CA VAL A 94 -15.28 -1.48 5.79
C VAL A 94 -16.71 -1.30 5.27
N GLY A 95 -17.11 -2.10 4.28
CA GLY A 95 -18.46 -2.07 3.71
C GLY A 95 -18.75 -0.82 2.86
N LEU A 96 -17.73 -0.21 2.25
CA LEU A 96 -17.92 0.88 1.30
C LEU A 96 -18.49 0.30 -0.01
N ARG A 97 -19.60 0.86 -0.49
CA ARG A 97 -20.27 0.41 -1.72
C ARG A 97 -20.48 1.54 -2.73
N SER A 98 -20.44 2.78 -2.26
CA SER A 98 -20.58 3.98 -3.09
C SER A 98 -19.87 5.14 -2.42
N VAL A 99 -19.42 6.10 -3.20
CA VAL A 99 -18.84 7.36 -2.74
C VAL A 99 -19.84 8.50 -2.94
N ARG A 100 -19.85 9.44 -2.01
CA ARG A 100 -20.76 10.60 -2.02
C ARG A 100 -20.20 11.77 -2.82
N TYR A 101 -18.90 11.78 -3.07
CA TYR A 101 -18.14 12.84 -3.76
C TYR A 101 -17.01 12.22 -4.56
N GLY A 102 -16.40 12.98 -5.46
CA GLY A 102 -15.30 12.51 -6.30
C GLY A 102 -15.76 11.54 -7.41
N PHE A 103 -16.88 11.82 -8.07
CA PHE A 103 -17.48 10.91 -9.07
C PHE A 103 -16.78 10.87 -10.41
N GLU A 104 -15.81 11.71 -10.64
CA GLU A 104 -15.09 11.78 -11.92
C GLU A 104 -14.21 10.56 -12.14
N GLY A 105 -13.88 9.85 -11.06
CA GLY A 105 -13.13 8.61 -11.12
C GLY A 105 -11.65 8.79 -11.46
N ASP A 106 -11.11 9.96 -11.15
CA ASP A 106 -9.74 10.34 -11.39
C ASP A 106 -9.02 10.74 -10.10
N ASN A 107 -7.70 10.82 -10.16
CA ASN A 107 -6.88 11.42 -9.13
C ASN A 107 -6.69 12.92 -9.46
N HIS A 108 -6.71 13.79 -8.44
CA HIS A 108 -6.50 15.23 -8.62
C HIS A 108 -5.10 15.58 -9.14
N LEU A 109 -4.11 14.71 -8.91
CA LEU A 109 -2.75 14.89 -9.43
C LEU A 109 -2.68 14.36 -10.86
N VAL A 110 -2.57 15.29 -11.81
CA VAL A 110 -2.29 14.95 -13.21
C VAL A 110 -0.78 14.77 -13.35
N ALA A 111 -0.32 13.54 -13.48
CA ALA A 111 1.09 13.22 -13.67
C ALA A 111 1.23 12.08 -14.68
N GLU A 112 2.30 12.17 -15.46
CA GLU A 112 2.64 11.11 -16.42
C GLU A 112 3.12 9.86 -15.67
N LYS A 113 2.87 8.71 -16.28
CA LYS A 113 3.36 7.43 -15.81
C LYS A 113 4.83 7.27 -16.14
N ASP A 114 5.64 6.95 -15.13
CA ASP A 114 7.05 6.65 -15.34
C ASP A 114 7.23 5.16 -15.68
N GLU A 115 7.80 4.90 -16.85
CA GLU A 115 8.13 3.56 -17.37
C GLU A 115 9.65 3.37 -17.58
N SER A 116 10.46 4.29 -17.04
CA SER A 116 11.92 4.28 -17.20
C SER A 116 12.57 3.04 -16.60
N ASN A 117 12.05 2.54 -15.45
CA ASN A 117 12.62 1.36 -14.81
C ASN A 117 12.33 0.09 -15.64
N PRO A 118 13.34 -0.79 -15.87
CA PRO A 118 13.14 -2.00 -16.69
C PRO A 118 12.23 -3.06 -16.06
N TYR A 119 12.03 -3.05 -14.74
CA TYR A 119 11.32 -4.11 -14.00
C TYR A 119 9.92 -3.73 -13.53
N PHE A 120 9.66 -2.46 -13.29
CA PHE A 120 8.37 -1.97 -12.81
C PHE A 120 7.97 -0.64 -13.43
N THR A 121 6.72 -0.29 -13.29
CA THR A 121 6.17 1.01 -13.69
C THR A 121 5.74 1.78 -12.44
N PHE A 122 5.75 3.10 -12.51
CA PHE A 122 5.21 4.01 -11.50
C PHE A 122 4.08 4.85 -12.10
N ASP A 123 2.87 4.64 -11.60
CA ASP A 123 1.66 5.37 -11.99
C ASP A 123 1.19 6.24 -10.83
N PRO A 124 1.51 7.54 -10.81
CA PRO A 124 1.12 8.44 -9.73
C PRO A 124 -0.40 8.57 -9.56
N SER A 125 -1.18 8.36 -10.63
CA SER A 125 -2.64 8.45 -10.56
C SER A 125 -3.28 7.40 -9.63
N LYS A 126 -2.57 6.30 -9.38
CA LYS A 126 -3.01 5.22 -8.48
C LYS A 126 -2.51 5.40 -7.04
N CYS A 127 -1.78 6.48 -6.77
CA CYS A 127 -1.12 6.68 -5.49
C CYS A 127 -2.10 7.20 -4.43
N ILE A 128 -2.08 6.57 -3.26
CA ILE A 128 -2.84 6.99 -2.08
C ILE A 128 -1.96 7.66 -1.01
N VAL A 129 -0.74 8.00 -1.35
CA VAL A 129 0.26 8.67 -0.49
C VAL A 129 0.42 8.00 0.88
N CYS A 130 0.39 6.67 0.92
CA CYS A 130 0.50 5.90 2.16
C CYS A 130 1.93 5.81 2.71
N SER A 131 2.92 6.29 1.99
CA SER A 131 4.36 6.31 2.32
C SER A 131 5.01 4.93 2.51
N ARG A 132 4.38 3.82 2.11
CA ARG A 132 5.00 2.50 2.23
C ARG A 132 6.25 2.36 1.36
N CYS A 133 6.19 2.82 0.12
CA CYS A 133 7.31 2.77 -0.83
C CYS A 133 8.49 3.61 -0.35
N VAL A 134 8.24 4.81 0.17
CA VAL A 134 9.28 5.69 0.75
C VAL A 134 9.95 4.99 1.93
N ARG A 135 9.18 4.46 2.88
CA ARG A 135 9.73 3.72 4.02
C ARG A 135 10.42 2.42 3.63
N ALA A 136 9.91 1.70 2.63
CA ALA A 136 10.58 0.50 2.12
C ALA A 136 11.93 0.84 1.48
N CYS A 137 12.02 1.95 0.76
CA CYS A 137 13.28 2.46 0.21
C CYS A 137 14.28 2.81 1.33
N GLU A 138 13.81 3.44 2.40
CA GLU A 138 14.61 3.80 3.57
C GLU A 138 14.97 2.58 4.43
N GLU A 139 13.96 1.84 4.91
CA GLU A 139 14.12 0.83 5.97
C GLU A 139 14.66 -0.50 5.45
N THR A 140 14.36 -0.86 4.18
CA THR A 140 14.76 -2.15 3.60
C THR A 140 16.02 -2.01 2.77
N GLN A 141 16.06 -1.01 1.86
CA GLN A 141 17.18 -0.84 0.94
C GLN A 141 18.21 0.17 1.45
N GLY A 142 17.80 1.28 2.05
CA GLY A 142 18.68 2.33 2.57
C GLY A 142 19.23 3.30 1.52
N THR A 143 18.63 3.37 0.32
CA THR A 143 19.06 4.30 -0.75
C THR A 143 18.38 5.65 -0.68
N PHE A 144 17.21 5.76 -0.01
CA PHE A 144 16.45 7.00 0.11
C PHE A 144 16.07 7.64 -1.24
N ALA A 145 15.96 6.83 -2.30
CA ALA A 145 15.64 7.31 -3.64
C ALA A 145 14.20 7.86 -3.74
N LEU A 146 13.31 7.50 -2.81
CA LEU A 146 11.92 7.96 -2.79
C LEU A 146 11.67 8.93 -1.64
N THR A 147 10.87 9.97 -1.92
CA THR A 147 10.44 10.96 -0.94
C THR A 147 8.97 11.34 -1.12
N ILE A 148 8.42 12.09 -0.17
CA ILE A 148 7.16 12.81 -0.35
C ILE A 148 7.50 14.24 -0.74
N ASP A 149 7.07 14.64 -1.92
CA ASP A 149 7.15 15.99 -2.43
C ASP A 149 5.82 16.74 -2.18
N GLY A 150 5.89 18.06 -2.04
CA GLY A 150 4.71 18.88 -1.76
C GLY A 150 4.20 18.75 -0.32
N ARG A 151 3.01 19.28 -0.10
CA ARG A 151 2.34 19.24 1.21
C ARG A 151 0.83 19.30 1.08
N GLY A 152 0.12 18.80 2.09
CA GLY A 152 -1.34 18.80 2.12
C GLY A 152 -1.91 17.99 0.96
N PHE A 153 -2.86 18.54 0.22
CA PHE A 153 -3.50 17.88 -0.90
C PHE A 153 -2.57 17.70 -2.10
N GLU A 154 -1.55 18.55 -2.24
CA GLU A 154 -0.54 18.47 -3.31
C GLU A 154 0.59 17.46 -3.01
N SER A 155 0.49 16.70 -1.92
CA SER A 155 1.51 15.71 -1.57
C SER A 155 1.53 14.56 -2.56
N LYS A 156 2.72 14.23 -3.07
CA LYS A 156 2.94 13.11 -4.00
C LYS A 156 4.23 12.37 -3.66
N VAL A 157 4.31 11.12 -4.05
CA VAL A 157 5.56 10.35 -4.03
C VAL A 157 6.38 10.75 -5.25
N SER A 158 7.67 11.00 -5.04
CA SER A 158 8.63 11.34 -6.11
C SER A 158 9.89 10.49 -5.98
N ALA A 159 10.52 10.18 -7.11
CA ALA A 159 11.88 9.71 -7.17
C ALA A 159 12.82 10.91 -7.26
N GLY A 160 13.96 10.88 -6.58
CA GLY A 160 14.93 11.97 -6.57
C GLY A 160 14.31 13.34 -6.26
N GLN A 161 14.56 14.31 -7.12
CA GLN A 161 13.96 15.65 -7.08
C GLN A 161 12.84 15.80 -8.14
N SER A 162 11.92 14.85 -8.22
CA SER A 162 10.89 14.70 -9.26
C SER A 162 11.46 14.28 -10.62
N GLU A 163 12.44 13.38 -10.57
CA GLU A 163 13.06 12.72 -11.72
C GLU A 163 12.37 11.41 -12.03
N ASP A 164 12.68 10.82 -13.18
CA ASP A 164 12.31 9.45 -13.48
C ASP A 164 13.11 8.47 -12.59
N PHE A 165 12.57 7.29 -12.33
CA PHE A 165 13.23 6.31 -11.45
C PHE A 165 14.66 5.97 -11.89
N MET A 166 14.93 5.90 -13.20
CA MET A 166 16.26 5.56 -13.71
C MET A 166 17.25 6.73 -13.68
N ASP A 167 16.77 7.97 -13.53
CA ASP A 167 17.62 9.15 -13.37
C ASP A 167 17.91 9.48 -11.90
N SER A 168 17.22 8.80 -10.98
CA SER A 168 17.38 8.94 -9.53
C SER A 168 18.38 7.93 -8.95
N ASP A 169 18.64 8.00 -7.64
CA ASP A 169 19.48 7.03 -6.89
C ASP A 169 18.84 5.65 -6.74
N CYS A 170 17.80 5.32 -7.53
CA CYS A 170 17.10 4.05 -7.48
C CYS A 170 18.00 2.90 -7.96
N VAL A 171 18.12 1.86 -7.14
CA VAL A 171 18.90 0.63 -7.46
C VAL A 171 18.02 -0.52 -7.95
N SER A 172 16.78 -0.26 -8.31
CA SER A 172 15.82 -1.25 -8.86
C SER A 172 15.62 -2.50 -7.99
N CYS A 173 15.71 -2.36 -6.66
CA CYS A 173 15.60 -3.50 -5.72
C CYS A 173 14.19 -4.07 -5.57
N GLY A 174 13.13 -3.36 -6.01
CA GLY A 174 11.74 -3.80 -5.93
C GLY A 174 11.06 -3.71 -4.55
N ALA A 175 11.76 -3.30 -3.48
CA ALA A 175 11.18 -3.22 -2.14
C ALA A 175 9.96 -2.30 -2.05
N CYS A 176 9.97 -1.18 -2.79
CA CYS A 176 8.84 -0.25 -2.90
C CYS A 176 7.65 -0.87 -3.63
N VAL A 177 7.90 -1.67 -4.66
CA VAL A 177 6.87 -2.38 -5.43
C VAL A 177 6.17 -3.40 -4.55
N ALA A 178 6.93 -4.27 -3.88
CA ALA A 178 6.40 -5.26 -2.94
C ALA A 178 5.61 -4.63 -1.77
N ALA A 179 5.94 -3.39 -1.39
CA ALA A 179 5.25 -2.68 -0.32
C ALA A 179 4.00 -1.92 -0.80
N CYS A 180 3.84 -1.67 -2.10
CA CYS A 180 2.74 -0.86 -2.63
C CYS A 180 1.38 -1.55 -2.45
N PRO A 181 0.38 -0.87 -1.86
CA PRO A 181 -0.94 -1.46 -1.66
C PRO A 181 -1.90 -1.28 -2.85
N THR A 182 -1.47 -0.59 -3.90
CA THR A 182 -2.26 -0.25 -5.09
C THR A 182 -1.44 -0.51 -6.36
N ALA A 183 -1.98 -0.14 -7.52
CA ALA A 183 -1.27 -0.25 -8.81
C ALA A 183 -0.29 0.91 -9.09
N THR A 184 0.08 1.72 -8.10
CA THR A 184 1.04 2.81 -8.28
C THR A 184 2.41 2.30 -8.71
N LEU A 185 2.89 1.25 -8.06
CA LEU A 185 4.11 0.55 -8.40
C LEU A 185 3.75 -0.89 -8.75
N THR A 186 3.95 -1.27 -10.00
CA THR A 186 3.53 -2.59 -10.52
C THR A 186 4.67 -3.21 -11.32
N GLU A 187 4.98 -4.48 -11.07
CA GLU A 187 5.94 -5.23 -11.87
C GLU A 187 5.47 -5.32 -13.33
N LYS A 188 6.39 -5.11 -14.28
CA LYS A 188 6.10 -5.28 -15.71
C LYS A 188 5.69 -6.71 -16.03
N SER A 189 6.25 -7.70 -15.35
CA SER A 189 5.87 -9.11 -15.49
C SER A 189 4.40 -9.38 -15.13
N ILE A 190 3.84 -8.70 -14.12
CA ILE A 190 2.41 -8.77 -13.79
C ILE A 190 1.56 -8.17 -14.91
N ILE A 191 2.02 -7.05 -15.50
CA ILE A 191 1.31 -6.39 -16.59
C ILE A 191 1.30 -7.30 -17.83
N GLU A 192 2.41 -7.96 -18.14
CA GLU A 192 2.59 -8.80 -19.32
C GLU A 192 1.94 -10.18 -19.17
N ALA A 193 2.27 -10.90 -18.09
CA ALA A 193 1.81 -12.27 -17.87
C ALA A 193 0.46 -12.35 -17.13
N GLY A 194 0.06 -11.28 -16.43
CA GLY A 194 -1.12 -11.25 -15.57
C GLY A 194 -0.84 -11.82 -14.17
N LYS A 195 -1.90 -12.04 -13.40
CA LYS A 195 -1.79 -12.45 -11.99
C LYS A 195 -1.22 -13.85 -11.82
N PRO A 196 -0.46 -14.07 -10.73
CA PRO A 196 -0.03 -15.40 -10.34
C PRO A 196 -1.25 -16.28 -9.98
N GLU A 197 -1.15 -17.57 -10.28
CA GLU A 197 -2.17 -18.58 -10.00
C GLU A 197 -1.83 -19.39 -8.74
N HIS A 198 -0.54 -19.56 -8.48
CA HIS A 198 -0.02 -20.29 -7.34
C HIS A 198 1.36 -19.76 -6.92
N SER A 199 1.89 -20.25 -5.83
CA SER A 199 3.22 -19.88 -5.36
C SER A 199 4.02 -21.08 -4.89
N VAL A 200 5.35 -20.99 -5.03
CA VAL A 200 6.30 -22.01 -4.60
C VAL A 200 7.35 -21.35 -3.72
N ILE A 201 7.63 -21.94 -2.56
CA ILE A 201 8.76 -21.51 -1.75
C ILE A 201 10.01 -22.16 -2.31
N THR A 202 11.00 -21.34 -2.62
CA THR A 202 12.27 -21.78 -3.19
C THR A 202 13.45 -21.06 -2.53
N THR A 203 14.66 -21.47 -2.88
CA THR A 203 15.90 -20.89 -2.36
C THR A 203 16.60 -20.10 -3.45
N CYS A 204 17.08 -18.91 -3.10
CA CYS A 204 17.88 -18.08 -3.99
C CYS A 204 19.17 -18.81 -4.40
N ALA A 205 19.45 -18.82 -5.69
CA ALA A 205 20.63 -19.50 -6.24
C ALA A 205 21.84 -18.57 -6.46
N TYR A 206 21.75 -17.28 -6.12
CA TYR A 206 22.79 -16.31 -6.48
C TYR A 206 23.98 -16.29 -5.54
N CYS A 207 23.78 -16.38 -4.25
CA CYS A 207 24.90 -16.38 -3.30
C CYS A 207 24.74 -17.47 -2.23
N GLY A 208 25.81 -17.74 -1.47
CA GLY A 208 25.87 -18.81 -0.47
C GLY A 208 25.00 -18.59 0.78
N VAL A 209 24.30 -17.46 0.92
CA VAL A 209 23.40 -17.19 2.05
C VAL A 209 22.18 -18.12 2.01
N GLY A 210 21.70 -18.48 0.80
CA GLY A 210 20.58 -19.41 0.64
C GLY A 210 19.25 -18.88 1.15
N CYS A 211 18.96 -17.59 0.95
CA CYS A 211 17.69 -16.98 1.35
C CYS A 211 16.52 -17.70 0.70
N SER A 212 15.47 -17.98 1.47
CA SER A 212 14.21 -18.48 0.95
C SER A 212 13.33 -17.33 0.53
N PHE A 213 12.62 -17.52 -0.59
CA PHE A 213 11.61 -16.58 -1.06
C PHE A 213 10.42 -17.33 -1.66
N LYS A 214 9.33 -16.61 -1.82
CA LYS A 214 8.10 -17.11 -2.43
C LYS A 214 8.09 -16.66 -3.89
N ALA A 215 8.27 -17.59 -4.82
CA ALA A 215 8.07 -17.34 -6.24
C ALA A 215 6.58 -17.46 -6.57
N GLU A 216 6.00 -16.44 -7.13
CA GLU A 216 4.60 -16.41 -7.56
C GLU A 216 4.55 -16.75 -9.06
N MET A 217 3.77 -17.77 -9.39
CA MET A 217 3.81 -18.45 -10.68
C MET A 217 2.49 -18.33 -11.42
N LYS A 218 2.59 -18.27 -12.77
CA LYS A 218 1.46 -18.51 -13.66
C LYS A 218 1.85 -19.65 -14.62
N GLY A 219 1.15 -20.78 -14.53
CA GLY A 219 1.64 -22.00 -15.15
C GLY A 219 3.05 -22.34 -14.67
N ASN A 220 4.04 -22.36 -15.58
CA ASN A 220 5.45 -22.63 -15.28
C ASN A 220 6.35 -21.37 -15.30
N GLU A 221 5.77 -20.18 -15.42
CA GLU A 221 6.52 -18.92 -15.45
C GLU A 221 6.49 -18.24 -14.08
N VAL A 222 7.62 -17.68 -13.68
CA VAL A 222 7.70 -16.80 -12.50
C VAL A 222 7.16 -15.43 -12.90
N VAL A 223 6.16 -14.95 -12.17
CA VAL A 223 5.52 -13.66 -12.44
C VAL A 223 5.97 -12.62 -11.43
N ARG A 224 6.15 -13.06 -10.16
CA ARG A 224 6.60 -12.18 -9.06
C ARG A 224 7.33 -12.97 -7.99
#